data_0e3e07af9414b98125a21afe413bbdb4
#
_entry.id   0e3e07af9414b98125a21afe413bbdb4
#
_cell.length_a   1.000
_cell.length_b   1.000
_cell.length_c   1.000
_cell.angle_alpha   90.00
_cell.angle_beta   90.00
_cell.angle_gamma   90.00
#
_symmetry.space_group_name_H-M   'P 1'
#
loop_
_entity.id
_entity.type
_entity.pdbx_description
1 polymer ?
#
loop_
_entity_poly.entity_id
_entity_poly.type
_entity_poly.pdbx_seq_one_letter_code
_entity_poly.pdbx_strand_id
1 'polypeptide(L)'
;MSDGSLLDELGWRGLIQLSSEGLEERLAAGPISGYIGFDASATSLHVGHLLQVFLLTHLQRAGGRPVIVIGGATGMIGDPSGKSSERNLLDETAISANSASLRAQLERFLDFSDGPTQPRMLDNRDWLGPMSVLDFLRDIGKHFTVPYMLAKDSVQARLAAGMSFTEFSYQTLQAADFLHLHRHEGVDLQMGGADQWGNITAGLELIRRVEGRAEGAEAERAEAEG
;
A
#
# COMPACT_ATOMS: atom_id res chain seq x y z
N MET A 1 -18.63 -18.92 15.84
CA MET A 1 -17.69 -18.07 15.11
C MET A 1 -16.37 -18.26 15.83
N SER A 2 -15.30 -18.58 15.12
CA SER A 2 -14.02 -18.94 15.73
C SER A 2 -13.45 -17.77 16.53
N ASP A 3 -13.08 -18.01 17.79
CA ASP A 3 -12.30 -17.08 18.64
C ASP A 3 -10.83 -16.95 18.15
N GLY A 4 -10.55 -17.26 16.89
CA GLY A 4 -9.23 -17.20 16.29
C GLY A 4 -8.84 -15.78 15.89
N SER A 5 -7.55 -15.48 16.00
CA SER A 5 -6.98 -14.21 15.53
C SER A 5 -7.17 -14.04 14.01
N LEU A 6 -7.00 -12.82 13.51
CA LEU A 6 -7.00 -12.56 12.06
C LEU A 6 -6.02 -13.49 11.31
N LEU A 7 -4.83 -13.69 11.88
CA LEU A 7 -3.79 -14.55 11.27
C LEU A 7 -4.18 -16.02 11.26
N ASP A 8 -4.84 -16.52 12.32
CA ASP A 8 -5.34 -17.91 12.37
C ASP A 8 -6.37 -18.14 11.26
N GLU A 9 -7.31 -17.20 11.10
CA GLU A 9 -8.36 -17.31 10.07
C GLU A 9 -7.78 -17.24 8.66
N LEU A 10 -6.85 -16.31 8.40
CA LEU A 10 -6.19 -16.19 7.10
C LEU A 10 -5.25 -17.37 6.82
N GLY A 11 -4.52 -17.85 7.83
CA GLY A 11 -3.64 -19.00 7.75
C GLY A 11 -4.40 -20.28 7.44
N TRP A 12 -5.52 -20.52 8.14
CA TRP A 12 -6.39 -21.68 7.87
C TRP A 12 -6.93 -21.70 6.43
N ARG A 13 -7.18 -20.51 5.87
CA ARG A 13 -7.64 -20.36 4.48
C ARG A 13 -6.52 -20.44 3.44
N GLY A 14 -5.26 -20.49 3.86
CA GLY A 14 -4.11 -20.46 2.97
C GLY A 14 -3.92 -19.09 2.29
N LEU A 15 -4.37 -18.02 2.93
CA LEU A 15 -4.29 -16.64 2.43
C LEU A 15 -3.02 -15.91 2.85
N ILE A 16 -2.19 -16.49 3.72
CA ILE A 16 -0.90 -15.93 4.12
C ILE A 16 0.21 -16.67 3.37
N GLN A 17 0.95 -15.95 2.54
CA GLN A 17 2.15 -16.45 1.88
C GLN A 17 3.42 -15.88 2.53
N LEU A 18 3.42 -14.58 2.82
CA LEU A 18 4.53 -13.86 3.45
C LEU A 18 3.96 -12.87 4.46
N SER A 19 4.67 -12.66 5.56
CA SER A 19 4.37 -11.63 6.56
C SER A 19 5.66 -10.99 7.06
N SER A 20 5.59 -9.73 7.50
CA SER A 20 6.70 -9.05 8.16
C SER A 20 6.84 -9.48 9.62
N GLU A 21 8.06 -9.41 10.15
CA GLU A 21 8.31 -9.57 11.58
C GLU A 21 7.51 -8.55 12.40
N GLY A 22 7.06 -8.96 13.59
CA GLY A 22 6.31 -8.11 14.51
C GLY A 22 4.81 -7.98 14.21
N LEU A 23 4.29 -8.60 13.14
CA LEU A 23 2.86 -8.51 12.80
C LEU A 23 1.97 -9.18 13.84
N GLU A 24 2.36 -10.34 14.37
CA GLU A 24 1.61 -11.04 15.43
C GLU A 24 1.49 -10.18 16.70
N GLU A 25 2.60 -9.64 17.15
CA GLU A 25 2.68 -8.77 18.32
C GLU A 25 1.84 -7.51 18.13
N ARG A 26 1.88 -6.90 16.93
CA ARG A 26 1.09 -5.71 16.63
C ARG A 26 -0.41 -6.02 16.62
N LEU A 27 -0.83 -7.14 16.09
CA LEU A 27 -2.23 -7.57 16.09
C LEU A 27 -2.73 -7.95 17.49
N ALA A 28 -1.86 -8.54 18.32
CA ALA A 28 -2.18 -8.86 19.72
C ALA A 28 -2.32 -7.59 20.59
N ALA A 29 -1.69 -6.49 20.24
CA ALA A 29 -1.77 -5.21 20.95
C ALA A 29 -3.13 -4.49 20.76
N GLY A 30 -3.98 -4.93 19.83
CA GLY A 30 -5.31 -4.38 19.62
C GLY A 30 -5.67 -4.16 18.14
N PRO A 31 -6.83 -3.55 17.89
CA PRO A 31 -7.31 -3.29 16.54
C PRO A 31 -6.30 -2.51 15.69
N ILE A 32 -6.22 -2.85 14.40
CA ILE A 32 -5.28 -2.27 13.45
C ILE A 32 -6.04 -1.67 12.26
N SER A 33 -5.53 -0.59 11.70
CA SER A 33 -5.95 -0.11 10.39
C SER A 33 -5.03 -0.72 9.32
N GLY A 34 -5.65 -1.36 8.33
CA GLY A 34 -4.91 -1.99 7.24
C GLY A 34 -5.40 -1.54 5.88
N TYR A 35 -4.50 -1.37 4.91
CA TYR A 35 -4.87 -0.93 3.59
C TYR A 35 -4.51 -1.89 2.47
N ILE A 36 -5.27 -1.77 1.38
CA ILE A 36 -4.97 -2.35 0.07
C ILE A 36 -5.19 -1.28 -0.99
N GLY A 37 -4.25 -1.18 -1.95
CA GLY A 37 -4.37 -0.33 -3.12
C GLY A 37 -5.09 -1.04 -4.28
N PHE A 38 -5.94 -0.29 -4.97
CA PHE A 38 -6.64 -0.74 -6.18
C PHE A 38 -6.40 0.28 -7.29
N ASP A 39 -5.66 -0.11 -8.31
CA ASP A 39 -5.52 0.70 -9.50
C ASP A 39 -6.84 0.74 -10.27
N ALA A 40 -7.33 1.94 -10.54
CA ALA A 40 -8.56 2.18 -11.29
C ALA A 40 -8.37 1.95 -12.80
N SER A 41 -7.74 0.84 -13.19
CA SER A 41 -7.38 0.51 -14.57
C SER A 41 -8.55 -0.03 -15.40
N ALA A 42 -9.69 -0.36 -14.79
CA ALA A 42 -10.90 -0.86 -15.42
C ALA A 42 -12.14 -0.52 -14.60
N THR A 43 -13.32 -0.57 -15.23
CA THR A 43 -14.61 -0.31 -14.58
C THR A 43 -15.07 -1.44 -13.66
N SER A 44 -14.39 -2.58 -13.62
CA SER A 44 -14.81 -3.75 -12.85
C SER A 44 -13.63 -4.40 -12.15
N LEU A 45 -13.87 -4.84 -10.91
CA LEU A 45 -13.03 -5.79 -10.22
C LEU A 45 -13.04 -7.13 -10.97
N HIS A 46 -11.93 -7.83 -10.99
CA HIS A 46 -11.80 -9.20 -11.48
C HIS A 46 -11.50 -10.16 -10.32
N VAL A 47 -11.45 -11.47 -10.60
CA VAL A 47 -11.26 -12.51 -9.58
C VAL A 47 -9.98 -12.31 -8.73
N GLY A 48 -8.91 -11.76 -9.31
CA GLY A 48 -7.69 -11.43 -8.56
C GLY A 48 -7.91 -10.34 -7.50
N HIS A 49 -8.75 -9.35 -7.79
CA HIS A 49 -9.13 -8.33 -6.81
C HIS A 49 -10.03 -8.89 -5.71
N LEU A 50 -10.85 -9.91 -6.00
CA LEU A 50 -11.76 -10.50 -5.02
C LEU A 50 -11.00 -11.08 -3.84
N LEU A 51 -9.83 -11.66 -4.07
CA LEU A 51 -8.96 -12.16 -2.99
C LEU A 51 -8.56 -11.01 -2.05
N GLN A 52 -8.17 -9.89 -2.59
CA GLN A 52 -7.80 -8.69 -1.83
C GLN A 52 -9.01 -8.11 -1.06
N VAL A 53 -10.19 -8.13 -1.66
CA VAL A 53 -11.44 -7.73 -1.00
C VAL A 53 -11.75 -8.65 0.19
N PHE A 54 -11.50 -9.96 0.08
CA PHE A 54 -11.65 -10.88 1.20
C PHE A 54 -10.67 -10.60 2.34
N LEU A 55 -9.42 -10.22 2.05
CA LEU A 55 -8.48 -9.80 3.09
C LEU A 55 -9.02 -8.61 3.89
N LEU A 56 -9.52 -7.59 3.21
CA LEU A 56 -10.16 -6.43 3.87
C LEU A 56 -11.41 -6.83 4.67
N THR A 57 -12.23 -7.75 4.13
CA THR A 57 -13.42 -8.25 4.82
C THR A 57 -13.06 -9.00 6.11
N HIS A 58 -12.00 -9.85 6.07
CA HIS A 58 -11.52 -10.54 7.26
C HIS A 58 -10.92 -9.60 8.28
N LEU A 59 -10.16 -8.59 7.84
CA LEU A 59 -9.65 -7.54 8.70
C LEU A 59 -10.81 -6.82 9.42
N GLN A 60 -11.86 -6.42 8.70
CA GLN A 60 -13.02 -5.75 9.28
C GLN A 60 -13.74 -6.63 10.31
N ARG A 61 -13.94 -7.92 9.98
CA ARG A 61 -14.57 -8.90 10.91
C ARG A 61 -13.76 -9.16 12.16
N ALA A 62 -12.45 -9.01 12.08
CA ALA A 62 -11.54 -9.12 13.23
C ALA A 62 -11.46 -7.81 14.06
N GLY A 63 -12.30 -6.81 13.76
CA GLY A 63 -12.34 -5.54 14.47
C GLY A 63 -11.34 -4.50 13.96
N GLY A 64 -10.60 -4.78 12.90
CA GLY A 64 -9.71 -3.82 12.25
C GLY A 64 -10.47 -2.86 11.32
N ARG A 65 -9.83 -1.76 10.95
CA ARG A 65 -10.37 -0.77 10.02
C ARG A 65 -9.79 -0.97 8.63
N PRO A 66 -10.58 -1.34 7.61
CA PRO A 66 -10.12 -1.37 6.23
C PRO A 66 -9.91 0.04 5.67
N VAL A 67 -8.80 0.24 4.99
CA VAL A 67 -8.53 1.42 4.18
C VAL A 67 -8.34 0.98 2.73
N ILE A 68 -9.13 1.53 1.84
CA ILE A 68 -9.08 1.26 0.41
C ILE A 68 -8.41 2.46 -0.26
N VAL A 69 -7.26 2.24 -0.87
CA VAL A 69 -6.59 3.29 -1.64
C VAL A 69 -6.88 3.10 -3.11
N ILE A 70 -7.55 4.05 -3.70
CA ILE A 70 -7.71 4.12 -5.15
C ILE A 70 -6.45 4.75 -5.74
N GLY A 71 -5.86 4.05 -6.70
CA GLY A 71 -4.68 4.52 -7.40
C GLY A 71 -5.01 5.58 -8.47
N GLY A 72 -5.51 6.75 -8.07
CA GLY A 72 -5.78 7.86 -8.98
C GLY A 72 -4.52 8.44 -9.59
N ALA A 73 -3.45 8.59 -8.81
CA ALA A 73 -2.13 8.99 -9.31
C ALA A 73 -1.33 7.81 -9.83
N THR A 74 -1.21 6.72 -9.07
CA THR A 74 -0.42 5.55 -9.45
C THR A 74 -1.00 4.81 -10.65
N GLY A 75 -2.30 4.84 -10.88
CA GLY A 75 -2.96 4.31 -12.07
C GLY A 75 -2.54 5.01 -13.37
N MET A 76 -2.07 6.27 -13.29
CA MET A 76 -1.48 7.01 -14.42
C MET A 76 -0.06 6.53 -14.75
N ILE A 77 0.60 5.86 -13.81
CA ILE A 77 1.97 5.34 -13.95
C ILE A 77 1.95 3.85 -14.32
N GLY A 78 1.14 3.06 -13.61
CA GLY A 78 0.96 1.63 -13.80
C GLY A 78 1.97 0.77 -13.06
N ASP A 79 1.48 -0.14 -12.22
CA ASP A 79 2.29 -1.11 -11.48
C ASP A 79 2.91 -2.15 -12.42
N PRO A 80 4.25 -2.30 -12.45
CA PRO A 80 4.92 -3.32 -13.25
C PRO A 80 4.83 -4.72 -12.63
N SER A 81 4.44 -4.87 -11.35
CA SER A 81 4.43 -6.14 -10.64
C SER A 81 3.52 -7.17 -11.32
N GLY A 82 4.03 -8.37 -11.53
CA GLY A 82 3.30 -9.46 -12.20
C GLY A 82 2.98 -9.23 -13.67
N LYS A 83 3.60 -8.25 -14.33
CA LYS A 83 3.35 -7.90 -15.74
C LYS A 83 4.57 -8.15 -16.63
N SER A 84 4.31 -8.54 -17.88
CA SER A 84 5.34 -8.75 -18.90
C SER A 84 5.55 -7.55 -19.82
N SER A 85 4.66 -6.56 -19.79
CA SER A 85 4.70 -5.36 -20.63
C SER A 85 4.20 -4.13 -19.89
N GLU A 86 4.64 -2.94 -20.32
CA GLU A 86 4.18 -1.66 -19.81
C GLU A 86 2.67 -1.47 -20.05
N ARG A 87 1.99 -0.82 -19.11
CA ARG A 87 0.54 -0.55 -19.21
C ARG A 87 0.28 0.65 -20.11
N ASN A 88 -0.87 0.63 -20.79
CA ASN A 88 -1.42 1.84 -21.41
C ASN A 88 -1.83 2.82 -20.31
N LEU A 89 -1.30 4.03 -20.38
CA LEU A 89 -1.63 5.10 -19.44
C LEU A 89 -3.07 5.56 -19.68
N LEU A 90 -3.86 5.62 -18.60
CA LEU A 90 -5.23 6.12 -18.64
C LEU A 90 -5.25 7.63 -18.40
N ASP A 91 -6.23 8.29 -18.98
CA ASP A 91 -6.50 9.69 -18.68
C ASP A 91 -7.28 9.85 -17.35
N GLU A 92 -7.30 11.06 -16.86
CA GLU A 92 -7.91 11.42 -15.59
C GLU A 92 -9.42 11.14 -15.53
N THR A 93 -10.12 11.33 -16.65
CA THR A 93 -11.55 11.10 -16.75
C THR A 93 -11.90 9.62 -16.64
N ALA A 94 -11.13 8.78 -17.32
CA ALA A 94 -11.30 7.33 -17.26
C ALA A 94 -11.01 6.80 -15.85
N ILE A 95 -9.94 7.28 -15.19
CA ILE A 95 -9.60 6.90 -13.81
C ILE A 95 -10.72 7.29 -12.85
N SER A 96 -11.25 8.49 -12.94
CA SER A 96 -12.35 8.95 -12.08
C SER A 96 -13.62 8.09 -12.25
N ALA A 97 -14.02 7.79 -13.48
CA ALA A 97 -15.16 6.94 -13.77
C ALA A 97 -14.95 5.49 -13.25
N ASN A 98 -13.76 4.94 -13.46
CA ASN A 98 -13.40 3.62 -12.96
C ASN A 98 -13.42 3.59 -11.42
N SER A 99 -12.88 4.59 -10.74
CA SER A 99 -12.87 4.71 -9.28
C SER A 99 -14.28 4.67 -8.69
N ALA A 100 -15.22 5.40 -9.28
CA ALA A 100 -16.62 5.38 -8.85
C ALA A 100 -17.25 3.98 -9.00
N SER A 101 -16.93 3.28 -10.09
CA SER A 101 -17.40 1.92 -10.34
C SER A 101 -16.82 0.91 -9.36
N LEU A 102 -15.53 1.02 -9.02
CA LEU A 102 -14.86 0.17 -8.03
C LEU A 102 -15.48 0.38 -6.65
N ARG A 103 -15.74 1.63 -6.26
CA ARG A 103 -16.40 1.96 -5.00
C ARG A 103 -17.74 1.23 -4.85
N ALA A 104 -18.62 1.35 -5.83
CA ALA A 104 -19.93 0.71 -5.79
C ALA A 104 -19.85 -0.83 -5.69
N GLN A 105 -18.78 -1.44 -6.19
CA GLN A 105 -18.56 -2.88 -6.07
C GLN A 105 -18.03 -3.26 -4.67
N LEU A 106 -17.11 -2.48 -4.08
CA LEU A 106 -16.54 -2.72 -2.76
C LEU A 106 -17.59 -2.56 -1.64
N GLU A 107 -18.55 -1.64 -1.81
CA GLU A 107 -19.67 -1.44 -0.88
C GLU A 107 -20.59 -2.67 -0.72
N ARG A 108 -20.46 -3.68 -1.59
CA ARG A 108 -21.18 -4.95 -1.45
C ARG A 108 -20.50 -5.97 -0.54
N PHE A 109 -19.23 -5.78 -0.22
CA PHE A 109 -18.42 -6.74 0.54
C PHE A 109 -18.06 -6.22 1.94
N LEU A 110 -17.97 -4.90 2.09
CA LEU A 110 -17.56 -4.23 3.31
C LEU A 110 -18.74 -3.48 3.91
N ASP A 111 -18.81 -3.48 5.23
CA ASP A 111 -19.85 -2.74 5.97
C ASP A 111 -19.37 -1.30 6.20
N PHE A 112 -19.99 -0.36 5.50
CA PHE A 112 -19.72 1.08 5.59
C PHE A 112 -20.58 1.80 6.63
N SER A 113 -21.31 1.08 7.48
CA SER A 113 -22.04 1.68 8.60
C SER A 113 -21.09 2.39 9.55
N ASP A 114 -21.61 3.42 10.24
CA ASP A 114 -20.83 4.17 11.21
C ASP A 114 -20.32 3.27 12.35
N GLY A 115 -19.03 3.39 12.65
CA GLY A 115 -18.40 2.60 13.69
C GLY A 115 -16.87 2.57 13.60
N PRO A 116 -16.21 1.94 14.58
CA PRO A 116 -14.75 1.91 14.65
C PRO A 116 -14.10 1.13 13.49
N THR A 117 -14.83 0.23 12.87
CA THR A 117 -14.38 -0.59 11.72
C THR A 117 -14.88 -0.07 10.37
N GLN A 118 -15.52 1.09 10.34
CA GLN A 118 -16.00 1.69 9.10
C GLN A 118 -14.86 1.85 8.11
N PRO A 119 -14.98 1.29 6.88
CA PRO A 119 -13.95 1.43 5.86
C PRO A 119 -13.77 2.87 5.41
N ARG A 120 -12.53 3.24 5.10
CA ARG A 120 -12.23 4.50 4.44
C ARG A 120 -11.79 4.25 3.00
N MET A 121 -12.29 5.06 2.09
CA MET A 121 -11.83 5.08 0.70
C MET A 121 -11.12 6.39 0.42
N LEU A 122 -9.87 6.30 0.00
CA LEU A 122 -8.98 7.43 -0.25
C LEU A 122 -8.45 7.33 -1.68
N ASP A 123 -8.13 8.46 -2.29
CA ASP A 123 -7.47 8.52 -3.59
C ASP A 123 -6.04 9.04 -3.38
N ASN A 124 -5.04 8.30 -3.84
CA ASN A 124 -3.65 8.72 -3.68
C ASN A 124 -3.26 9.95 -4.52
N ARG A 125 -4.13 10.39 -5.41
CA ARG A 125 -3.99 11.67 -6.09
C ARG A 125 -4.03 12.85 -5.11
N ASP A 126 -4.74 12.73 -3.99
CA ASP A 126 -4.90 13.83 -3.03
C ASP A 126 -3.57 14.22 -2.37
N TRP A 127 -2.61 13.29 -2.25
CA TRP A 127 -1.29 13.57 -1.68
C TRP A 127 -0.14 13.47 -2.68
N LEU A 128 -0.19 12.58 -3.68
CA LEU A 128 0.85 12.49 -4.71
C LEU A 128 0.70 13.60 -5.77
N GLY A 129 -0.54 13.98 -6.11
CA GLY A 129 -0.81 14.98 -7.14
C GLY A 129 -0.20 16.35 -6.85
N PRO A 130 -0.35 16.91 -5.64
CA PRO A 130 0.25 18.20 -5.28
C PRO A 130 1.76 18.17 -5.08
N MET A 131 2.36 16.97 -4.90
CA MET A 131 3.79 16.83 -4.62
C MET A 131 4.62 17.18 -5.85
N SER A 132 5.52 18.15 -5.73
CA SER A 132 6.44 18.45 -6.83
C SER A 132 7.49 17.34 -7.00
N VAL A 133 8.02 17.21 -8.22
CA VAL A 133 9.12 16.26 -8.49
C VAL A 133 10.32 16.51 -7.57
N LEU A 134 10.61 17.78 -7.27
CA LEU A 134 11.74 18.14 -6.40
C LEU A 134 11.48 17.71 -4.96
N ASP A 135 10.26 17.91 -4.45
CA ASP A 135 9.88 17.47 -3.11
C ASP A 135 9.89 15.94 -3.02
N PHE A 136 9.35 15.24 -4.03
CA PHE A 136 9.38 13.79 -4.08
C PHE A 136 10.82 13.23 -4.04
N LEU A 137 11.73 13.77 -4.85
CA LEU A 137 13.12 13.33 -4.87
C LEU A 137 13.84 13.64 -3.57
N ARG A 138 13.60 14.83 -2.98
CA ARG A 138 14.22 15.27 -1.75
C ARG A 138 13.73 14.48 -0.54
N ASP A 139 12.41 14.23 -0.43
CA ASP A 139 11.81 13.73 0.81
C ASP A 139 11.57 12.21 0.78
N ILE A 140 11.33 11.65 -0.41
CA ILE A 140 11.09 10.22 -0.62
C ILE A 140 12.29 9.56 -1.32
N GLY A 141 12.69 10.09 -2.48
CA GLY A 141 13.72 9.48 -3.34
C GLY A 141 15.05 9.25 -2.64
N LYS A 142 15.48 10.19 -1.78
CA LYS A 142 16.73 10.08 -1.00
C LYS A 142 16.84 8.83 -0.11
N HIS A 143 15.71 8.20 0.22
CA HIS A 143 15.66 7.00 1.06
C HIS A 143 15.83 5.70 0.26
N PHE A 144 15.78 5.77 -1.07
CA PHE A 144 15.92 4.61 -1.96
C PHE A 144 17.28 4.63 -2.66
N THR A 145 18.13 3.65 -2.36
CA THR A 145 19.37 3.48 -3.10
C THR A 145 19.11 2.67 -4.39
N VAL A 146 19.81 3.01 -5.46
CA VAL A 146 19.71 2.30 -6.75
C VAL A 146 19.97 0.79 -6.60
N PRO A 147 21.03 0.34 -5.86
CA PRO A 147 21.25 -1.10 -5.64
C PRO A 147 20.07 -1.79 -4.93
N TYR A 148 19.46 -1.14 -3.94
CA TYR A 148 18.28 -1.68 -3.25
C TYR A 148 17.10 -1.86 -4.21
N MET A 149 16.83 -0.87 -5.05
CA MET A 149 15.74 -0.92 -6.03
C MET A 149 15.99 -1.99 -7.10
N LEU A 150 17.22 -2.09 -7.58
CA LEU A 150 17.62 -3.09 -8.58
C LEU A 150 17.58 -4.52 -8.04
N ALA A 151 17.72 -4.75 -6.75
CA ALA A 151 17.69 -6.07 -6.14
C ALA A 151 16.29 -6.69 -6.04
N LYS A 152 15.22 -5.94 -6.33
CA LYS A 152 13.84 -6.45 -6.28
C LYS A 152 13.55 -7.42 -7.42
N ASP A 153 12.93 -8.57 -7.12
CA ASP A 153 12.62 -9.62 -8.11
C ASP A 153 11.79 -9.10 -9.28
N SER A 154 10.80 -8.24 -9.01
CA SER A 154 9.97 -7.60 -10.03
C SER A 154 10.77 -6.72 -10.98
N VAL A 155 11.80 -6.04 -10.49
CA VAL A 155 12.71 -5.22 -11.28
C VAL A 155 13.64 -6.11 -12.09
N GLN A 156 14.27 -7.11 -11.45
CA GLN A 156 15.19 -8.05 -12.13
C GLN A 156 14.51 -8.77 -13.30
N ALA A 157 13.27 -9.21 -13.10
CA ALA A 157 12.50 -9.90 -14.14
C ALA A 157 12.23 -9.01 -15.37
N ARG A 158 12.19 -7.69 -15.21
CA ARG A 158 11.87 -6.72 -16.26
C ARG A 158 13.10 -6.05 -16.89
N LEU A 159 14.24 -6.04 -16.18
CA LEU A 159 15.44 -5.30 -16.61
C LEU A 159 15.92 -5.72 -18.01
N ALA A 160 15.95 -7.02 -18.28
CA ALA A 160 16.41 -7.58 -19.55
C ALA A 160 15.47 -7.24 -20.74
N ALA A 161 14.18 -7.03 -20.45
CA ALA A 161 13.19 -6.64 -21.45
C ALA A 161 13.13 -5.13 -21.73
N GLY A 162 13.90 -4.33 -20.97
CA GLY A 162 13.86 -2.87 -21.00
C GLY A 162 12.75 -2.34 -20.11
N MET A 163 13.13 -1.81 -18.94
CA MET A 163 12.22 -1.19 -17.98
C MET A 163 12.32 0.33 -18.10
N SER A 164 11.19 1.02 -18.24
CA SER A 164 11.19 2.48 -18.24
C SER A 164 11.51 3.03 -16.84
N PHE A 165 11.98 4.28 -16.77
CA PHE A 165 12.16 4.96 -15.48
C PHE A 165 10.82 5.08 -14.71
N THR A 166 9.72 5.23 -15.43
CA THR A 166 8.36 5.27 -14.88
C THR A 166 8.02 3.98 -14.14
N GLU A 167 8.18 2.82 -14.78
CA GLU A 167 8.00 1.51 -14.15
C GLU A 167 8.95 1.31 -12.96
N PHE A 168 10.23 1.66 -13.14
CA PHE A 168 11.25 1.50 -12.09
C PHE A 168 10.94 2.31 -10.84
N SER A 169 10.41 3.52 -11.00
CA SER A 169 10.07 4.41 -9.89
C SER A 169 8.76 4.05 -9.17
N TYR A 170 7.89 3.19 -9.74
CA TYR A 170 6.58 2.87 -9.19
C TYR A 170 6.64 2.43 -7.72
N GLN A 171 7.58 1.55 -7.35
CA GLN A 171 7.75 1.08 -5.97
C GLN A 171 7.92 2.22 -4.95
N THR A 172 8.51 3.34 -5.37
CA THR A 172 8.72 4.50 -4.50
C THR A 172 7.45 5.32 -4.30
N LEU A 173 6.55 5.33 -5.29
CA LEU A 173 5.23 5.96 -5.19
C LEU A 173 4.34 5.20 -4.21
N GLN A 174 4.26 3.87 -4.33
CA GLN A 174 3.48 3.04 -3.40
C GLN A 174 4.06 3.07 -1.98
N ALA A 175 5.38 3.18 -1.84
CA ALA A 175 6.01 3.38 -0.54
C ALA A 175 5.65 4.74 0.08
N ALA A 176 5.56 5.80 -0.74
CA ALA A 176 5.10 7.12 -0.30
C ALA A 176 3.62 7.08 0.13
N ASP A 177 2.77 6.28 -0.54
CA ASP A 177 1.40 6.03 -0.09
C ASP A 177 1.37 5.45 1.32
N PHE A 178 2.15 4.40 1.59
CA PHE A 178 2.16 3.80 2.91
C PHE A 178 2.66 4.77 4.00
N LEU A 179 3.71 5.53 3.72
CA LEU A 179 4.20 6.56 4.65
C LEU A 179 3.14 7.63 4.92
N HIS A 180 2.42 8.09 3.89
CA HIS A 180 1.33 9.06 4.04
C HIS A 180 0.20 8.49 4.90
N LEU A 181 -0.26 7.28 4.57
CA LEU A 181 -1.34 6.61 5.29
C LEU A 181 -0.97 6.32 6.75
N HIS A 182 0.27 5.92 7.00
CA HIS A 182 0.77 5.72 8.36
C HIS A 182 0.70 7.01 9.19
N ARG A 183 1.19 8.11 8.64
CA ARG A 183 1.27 9.40 9.34
C ARG A 183 -0.05 10.13 9.51
N HIS A 184 -0.93 10.04 8.53
CA HIS A 184 -2.14 10.87 8.48
C HIS A 184 -3.43 10.09 8.71
N GLU A 185 -3.42 8.77 8.51
CA GLU A 185 -4.60 7.92 8.60
C GLU A 185 -4.50 6.82 9.66
N GLY A 186 -3.35 6.73 10.35
CA GLY A 186 -3.11 5.72 11.37
C GLY A 186 -3.12 4.28 10.83
N VAL A 187 -2.61 4.10 9.61
CA VAL A 187 -2.51 2.79 8.97
C VAL A 187 -1.19 2.13 9.33
N ASP A 188 -1.26 0.96 9.95
CA ASP A 188 -0.08 0.19 10.38
C ASP A 188 0.15 -1.09 9.56
N LEU A 189 -0.80 -1.48 8.71
CA LEU A 189 -0.72 -2.71 7.93
C LEU A 189 -0.96 -2.43 6.45
N GLN A 190 -0.06 -2.91 5.60
CA GLN A 190 -0.29 -3.04 4.16
C GLN A 190 -0.50 -4.51 3.80
N MET A 191 -1.52 -4.79 3.00
CA MET A 191 -1.82 -6.13 2.48
C MET A 191 -1.86 -6.09 0.95
N GLY A 192 -1.64 -7.25 0.33
CA GLY A 192 -1.67 -7.36 -1.14
C GLY A 192 -1.42 -8.78 -1.60
N GLY A 193 -1.41 -9.01 -2.90
CA GLY A 193 -0.98 -10.26 -3.50
C GLY A 193 0.53 -10.50 -3.29
N ALA A 194 1.00 -11.72 -3.50
CA ALA A 194 2.42 -12.07 -3.35
C ALA A 194 3.33 -11.28 -4.29
N ASP A 195 2.82 -10.88 -5.46
CA ASP A 195 3.49 -10.01 -6.41
C ASP A 195 3.75 -8.60 -5.86
N GLN A 196 3.01 -8.17 -4.83
CA GLN A 196 3.15 -6.88 -4.15
C GLN A 196 4.21 -6.87 -3.05
N TRP A 197 4.81 -8.02 -2.72
CA TRP A 197 5.76 -8.10 -1.60
C TRP A 197 6.91 -7.10 -1.69
N GLY A 198 7.45 -6.90 -2.89
CA GLY A 198 8.49 -5.91 -3.14
C GLY A 198 8.08 -4.47 -2.82
N ASN A 199 6.85 -4.10 -3.19
CA ASN A 199 6.29 -2.77 -2.93
C ASN A 199 5.93 -2.60 -1.44
N ILE A 200 5.34 -3.63 -0.81
CA ILE A 200 5.01 -3.63 0.63
C ILE A 200 6.26 -3.43 1.48
N THR A 201 7.31 -4.21 1.21
CA THR A 201 8.58 -4.08 1.96
C THR A 201 9.29 -2.75 1.70
N ALA A 202 9.13 -2.15 0.52
CA ALA A 202 9.65 -0.82 0.24
C ALA A 202 8.97 0.25 1.10
N GLY A 203 7.65 0.14 1.31
CA GLY A 203 6.89 1.03 2.19
C GLY A 203 7.33 0.92 3.65
N LEU A 204 7.43 -0.31 4.17
CA LEU A 204 7.93 -0.55 5.52
C LEU A 204 9.34 0.04 5.74
N GLU A 205 10.23 -0.19 4.78
CA GLU A 205 11.59 0.32 4.86
C GLU A 205 11.64 1.86 4.82
N LEU A 206 10.78 2.48 4.02
CA LEU A 206 10.67 3.94 3.98
C LEU A 206 10.24 4.50 5.34
N ILE A 207 9.19 3.94 5.96
CA ILE A 207 8.69 4.36 7.27
C ILE A 207 9.82 4.24 8.30
N ARG A 208 10.48 3.08 8.40
CA ARG A 208 11.61 2.86 9.31
C ARG A 208 12.74 3.88 9.13
N ARG A 209 13.11 4.19 7.90
CA ARG A 209 14.19 5.15 7.61
C ARG A 209 13.82 6.58 7.92
N VAL A 210 12.57 6.94 7.77
CA VAL A 210 12.10 8.30 8.02
C VAL A 210 11.90 8.51 9.51
N GLU A 211 11.30 7.57 10.23
CA GLU A 211 11.03 7.68 11.67
C GLU A 211 12.24 7.43 12.52
N GLY A 212 13.06 6.42 12.23
CA GLY A 212 14.31 6.20 12.94
C GLY A 212 15.31 7.37 12.82
N ARG A 213 15.24 8.17 11.73
CA ARG A 213 16.01 9.42 11.63
C ARG A 213 15.42 10.55 12.47
N ALA A 214 14.10 10.60 12.61
CA ALA A 214 13.45 11.59 13.45
C ALA A 214 13.80 11.37 14.94
N GLU A 215 13.71 10.13 15.41
CA GLU A 215 14.11 9.75 16.77
C GLU A 215 15.59 10.03 17.05
N GLY A 216 16.49 9.71 16.11
CA GLY A 216 17.92 10.02 16.22
C GLY A 216 18.20 11.52 16.30
N ALA A 217 17.55 12.32 15.50
CA ALA A 217 17.70 13.78 15.50
C ALA A 217 17.13 14.44 16.77
N GLU A 218 16.06 13.88 17.35
CA GLU A 218 15.52 14.33 18.64
C GLU A 218 16.43 13.96 19.80
N ALA A 219 17.01 12.75 19.80
CA ALA A 219 17.99 12.32 20.80
C ALA A 219 19.24 13.20 20.77
N GLU A 220 19.81 13.49 19.58
CA GLU A 220 20.97 14.38 19.43
C GLU A 220 20.69 15.82 19.92
N ARG A 221 19.46 16.34 19.70
CA ARG A 221 19.06 17.65 20.22
C ARG A 221 18.94 17.66 21.74
N ALA A 222 18.33 16.62 22.32
CA ALA A 222 18.19 16.50 23.75
C ALA A 222 19.56 16.39 24.47
N GLU A 223 20.54 15.69 23.84
CA GLU A 223 21.91 15.62 24.35
C GLU A 223 22.69 16.95 24.21
N ALA A 224 22.36 17.78 23.22
CA ALA A 224 23.01 19.07 23.01
C ALA A 224 22.46 20.19 23.91
N GLU A 225 21.26 20.02 24.47
CA GLU A 225 20.58 20.98 25.36
C GLU A 225 20.73 20.66 26.84
N GLY A 226 21.32 19.50 27.22
CA GLY A 226 21.54 19.05 28.59
C GLY A 226 23.02 19.21 29.01
#